data_ceb7c60ef372a6ce4eec435043f3c387
#
_entry.id   ceb7c60ef372a6ce4eec435043f3c387
#
_cell.length_a   1.000
_cell.length_b   1.000
_cell.length_c   1.000
_cell.angle_alpha   90.00
_cell.angle_beta   90.00
_cell.angle_gamma   90.00
#
_symmetry.space_group_name_H-M   'P 1'
#
loop_
_entity.id
_entity.type
_entity.pdbx_description
1 polymer ?
#
loop_
_entity_poly.entity_id
_entity_poly.type
_entity_poly.pdbx_seq_one_letter_code
_entity_poly.pdbx_strand_id
1 'polypeptide(L)'
;MGPVLVVSGLACSSEGGSGGGIQSAAGAATAGASAGRAGIAGSGTSGSASSNGGTSSGGTSSGGTSSGGAGGPNGGSGAAASGGLTGSGGAVGGASGGSGASGGSNQTVDAKALVKALGFGTNIGNTLENTATWETGWSQPVITQAFINGLASHGIKTVRVPVAWDTYAKSGVIDAAKMERVKQVVSWITLAGMYAIVNIHWDGGWINNEKGSPAFSLTNEIKTKFSNYWKQIGTAFSGVGHQLILEGMNEEGSWTTDGQKYGTPNIPPLNEMNQLFVSTVRAQGGYNATRALLIAGFNTDIEKTCVPAFTVPTDPAGTGKLFLSIHYYTPWTFTIKDTNEANDTQPISTTWGSAAEQKTLEDLFSKLGTCSSDKKIPIILGEFGVTRGTAPYVREAASRIAWMTAVAKASATRGIVPVLWDTGSEISRVDGAFSAELQQAFNATRFP
;
A
#
# COMPACT_ATOMS: atom_id res chain seq x y z
N MET A 1 24.84 -13.90 12.43
CA MET A 1 23.56 -13.44 13.01
C MET A 1 22.89 -12.64 11.90
N GLY A 2 22.01 -13.29 11.12
CA GLY A 2 21.28 -12.62 10.03
C GLY A 2 20.08 -11.86 10.58
N PRO A 3 19.63 -10.80 9.91
CA PRO A 3 18.50 -10.01 10.39
C PRO A 3 17.22 -10.84 10.30
N VAL A 4 16.49 -10.89 11.39
CA VAL A 4 15.13 -11.41 11.45
C VAL A 4 14.23 -10.46 10.65
N LEU A 5 13.74 -10.92 9.54
CA LEU A 5 12.77 -10.21 8.73
C LEU A 5 11.40 -10.27 9.46
N VAL A 6 11.07 -9.24 10.19
CA VAL A 6 9.72 -9.09 10.72
C VAL A 6 8.85 -8.58 9.57
N VAL A 7 8.22 -9.51 8.86
CA VAL A 7 7.17 -9.19 7.90
C VAL A 7 5.91 -8.90 8.72
N SER A 8 5.68 -7.63 9.05
CA SER A 8 4.40 -7.16 9.58
C SER A 8 3.42 -6.96 8.43
N GLY A 9 3.21 -8.00 7.63
CA GLY A 9 2.20 -8.07 6.60
C GLY A 9 1.30 -9.24 6.94
N LEU A 10 0.14 -8.96 7.48
CA LEU A 10 -0.82 -9.98 7.85
C LEU A 10 -1.48 -10.57 6.62
N ALA A 11 -1.15 -11.80 6.34
CA ALA A 11 -1.83 -12.59 5.33
C ALA A 11 -3.25 -12.91 5.76
N CYS A 12 -4.20 -12.64 4.88
CA CYS A 12 -5.55 -13.17 5.00
C CYS A 12 -5.53 -14.69 4.86
N SER A 13 -5.83 -15.41 5.94
CA SER A 13 -6.08 -16.83 5.88
C SER A 13 -7.47 -17.08 5.32
N SER A 14 -7.54 -17.46 4.05
CA SER A 14 -8.76 -18.06 3.51
C SER A 14 -8.75 -19.56 3.86
N GLU A 15 -9.44 -19.95 4.91
CA GLU A 15 -9.75 -21.37 5.12
C GLU A 15 -10.76 -21.83 4.07
N GLY A 16 -10.29 -22.59 3.11
CA GLY A 16 -11.14 -23.33 2.18
C GLY A 16 -11.80 -24.48 2.88
N GLY A 17 -13.04 -24.29 3.32
CA GLY A 17 -13.90 -25.37 3.78
C GLY A 17 -14.30 -26.28 2.63
N SER A 18 -13.70 -27.46 2.51
CA SER A 18 -14.17 -28.53 1.63
C SER A 18 -15.44 -29.14 2.23
N GLY A 19 -16.59 -28.86 1.62
CA GLY A 19 -17.85 -29.51 1.89
C GLY A 19 -17.83 -30.98 1.42
N GLY A 20 -17.88 -31.90 2.34
CA GLY A 20 -18.24 -33.30 2.08
C GLY A 20 -19.45 -33.62 2.94
N GLY A 21 -20.61 -33.81 2.28
CA GLY A 21 -21.84 -34.18 2.94
C GLY A 21 -21.88 -35.64 3.30
N ILE A 22 -22.75 -35.94 4.22
CA ILE A 22 -23.72 -37.05 4.34
C ILE A 22 -23.73 -37.71 5.74
N GLN A 23 -24.94 -37.60 6.30
CA GLN A 23 -25.77 -38.47 7.15
C GLN A 23 -25.61 -38.45 8.66
N SER A 24 -26.74 -38.10 9.18
CA SER A 24 -27.39 -38.28 10.48
C SER A 24 -27.11 -39.57 11.26
N ALA A 25 -26.88 -39.42 12.56
CA ALA A 25 -27.51 -40.27 13.56
C ALA A 25 -27.56 -39.56 14.92
N ALA A 26 -28.74 -39.57 15.50
CA ALA A 26 -29.07 -39.04 16.80
C ALA A 26 -28.47 -39.84 17.94
N GLY A 27 -28.14 -39.22 19.05
CA GLY A 27 -27.80 -39.88 20.30
C GLY A 27 -27.63 -38.88 21.43
N ALA A 28 -28.68 -38.75 22.24
CA ALA A 28 -28.66 -38.01 23.50
C ALA A 28 -27.92 -38.77 24.60
N ALA A 29 -27.28 -38.03 25.53
CA ALA A 29 -27.42 -38.16 26.97
C ALA A 29 -26.27 -37.52 27.76
N THR A 30 -26.63 -36.51 28.53
CA THR A 30 -26.52 -36.33 29.98
C THR A 30 -25.15 -36.27 30.68
N ALA A 31 -24.91 -35.09 31.23
CA ALA A 31 -24.55 -34.75 32.59
C ALA A 31 -23.35 -35.41 33.32
N GLY A 32 -22.53 -34.58 33.92
CA GLY A 32 -21.61 -34.95 34.98
C GLY A 32 -20.73 -33.82 35.44
N ALA A 33 -21.21 -33.05 36.42
CA ALA A 33 -20.39 -32.10 37.19
C ALA A 33 -19.51 -32.86 38.19
N SER A 34 -18.30 -32.33 38.45
CA SER A 34 -17.82 -32.21 39.83
C SER A 34 -16.49 -31.50 39.93
N ALA A 35 -16.48 -30.64 40.88
CA ALA A 35 -15.47 -29.82 41.47
C ALA A 35 -14.36 -30.64 42.12
N GLY A 36 -13.19 -30.01 42.25
CA GLY A 36 -12.08 -30.47 43.08
C GLY A 36 -11.07 -29.36 43.34
N ARG A 37 -11.15 -28.88 44.52
CA ARG A 37 -10.37 -27.75 45.13
C ARG A 37 -9.18 -28.31 45.93
N ALA A 38 -8.15 -27.50 46.11
CA ALA A 38 -7.14 -27.42 47.17
C ALA A 38 -5.71 -27.50 46.58
N GLY A 39 -4.71 -26.63 46.86
CA GLY A 39 -4.52 -25.76 48.01
C GLY A 39 -3.11 -25.99 48.53
N ILE A 40 -2.48 -24.88 49.07
CA ILE A 40 -1.29 -24.84 49.94
C ILE A 40 0.06 -24.67 49.22
N ALA A 41 0.76 -23.50 49.22
CA ALA A 41 1.40 -22.67 50.25
C ALA A 41 2.80 -23.16 50.66
N GLY A 42 3.75 -22.25 50.65
CA GLY A 42 5.10 -22.32 51.24
C GLY A 42 6.04 -21.32 50.54
N SER A 43 6.23 -20.13 50.90
CA SER A 43 6.94 -19.42 52.00
C SER A 43 8.46 -19.63 52.02
N GLY A 44 9.20 -18.52 51.97
CA GLY A 44 10.62 -18.42 52.36
C GLY A 44 11.31 -17.32 51.56
N THR A 45 11.28 -16.15 52.00
CA THR A 45 12.09 -15.25 52.84
C THR A 45 13.47 -14.89 52.28
N SER A 46 13.60 -13.60 52.02
CA SER A 46 14.57 -12.59 52.52
C SER A 46 16.03 -12.65 52.09
N GLY A 47 16.52 -11.49 51.70
CA GLY A 47 17.94 -11.15 51.64
C GLY A 47 18.16 -9.75 51.11
N SER A 48 18.10 -8.77 52.00
CA SER A 48 18.48 -7.37 51.77
C SER A 48 20.00 -7.18 51.94
N ALA A 49 20.57 -6.22 51.17
CA ALA A 49 21.68 -5.33 51.56
C ALA A 49 21.98 -4.43 50.36
N SER A 50 21.71 -3.15 50.33
CA SER A 50 22.39 -1.97 50.89
C SER A 50 23.87 -1.90 50.52
N SER A 51 24.35 -0.91 49.83
CA SER A 51 24.61 0.47 50.17
C SER A 51 25.77 1.05 49.37
N ASN A 52 25.69 2.36 49.20
CA ASN A 52 26.74 3.37 49.07
C ASN A 52 27.42 3.49 47.73
N GLY A 53 27.47 4.64 47.10
CA GLY A 53 27.60 6.03 47.63
C GLY A 53 28.95 6.56 47.16
N GLY A 54 28.95 7.58 46.35
CA GLY A 54 30.16 8.21 45.87
C GLY A 54 29.84 9.48 45.07
N THR A 55 29.75 10.57 45.83
CA THR A 55 29.71 11.97 45.34
C THR A 55 31.10 12.46 44.99
N SER A 56 31.21 13.37 43.99
CA SER A 56 31.88 14.68 44.03
C SER A 56 32.23 15.15 42.63
N SER A 57 31.71 16.29 42.30
CA SER A 57 32.33 17.64 42.20
C SER A 57 33.18 17.76 40.95
N GLY A 58 32.90 18.64 40.02
CA GLY A 58 32.81 20.08 40.14
C GLY A 58 33.93 20.69 39.33
N GLY A 59 33.64 21.52 38.36
CA GLY A 59 34.65 22.23 37.60
C GLY A 59 34.01 23.27 36.67
N THR A 60 33.83 24.45 37.20
CA THR A 60 33.51 25.70 36.50
C THR A 60 34.77 26.37 35.93
N SER A 61 34.67 26.98 34.78
CA SER A 61 35.28 28.29 34.43
C SER A 61 35.02 28.57 32.95
N SER A 62 34.24 29.61 32.62
CA SER A 62 34.61 30.99 32.29
C SER A 62 35.46 31.06 31.05
N GLY A 63 35.03 31.70 29.94
CA GLY A 63 34.65 33.06 29.75
C GLY A 63 35.50 33.61 28.64
N GLY A 64 34.93 34.27 27.67
CA GLY A 64 35.72 34.97 26.63
C GLY A 64 34.80 35.69 25.64
N THR A 65 34.50 36.92 26.00
CA THR A 65 33.88 37.95 25.16
C THR A 65 34.94 38.68 24.34
N SER A 66 34.64 39.00 23.07
CA SER A 66 35.03 40.24 22.38
C SER A 66 34.39 40.25 20.99
N SER A 67 33.39 41.02 20.70
CA SER A 67 33.34 42.47 20.35
C SER A 67 33.98 42.79 19.01
N GLY A 68 33.18 43.22 18.04
CA GLY A 68 33.34 44.47 17.36
C GLY A 68 33.61 44.42 15.86
N GLY A 69 32.79 45.13 15.09
CA GLY A 69 33.19 45.63 13.80
C GLY A 69 32.02 45.86 12.84
N ALA A 70 31.45 47.08 12.96
CA ALA A 70 30.48 47.61 12.00
C ALA A 70 31.19 48.23 10.78
N GLY A 71 30.52 48.18 9.61
CA GLY A 71 30.94 48.94 8.41
C GLY A 71 29.98 48.74 7.25
N GLY A 72 29.08 49.66 7.07
CA GLY A 72 28.43 49.97 5.78
C GLY A 72 28.87 51.40 5.38
N PRO A 73 28.29 52.10 4.42
CA PRO A 73 27.61 51.72 3.17
C PRO A 73 28.20 52.46 1.97
N ASN A 74 27.71 52.27 0.74
CA ASN A 74 27.56 53.22 -0.40
C ASN A 74 27.39 52.37 -1.67
N GLY A 75 26.46 52.56 -2.54
CA GLY A 75 25.93 53.77 -3.19
C GLY A 75 26.50 53.82 -4.60
N GLY A 76 25.66 53.56 -5.62
CA GLY A 76 26.10 53.74 -7.00
C GLY A 76 24.99 53.44 -8.00
N SER A 77 24.24 54.47 -8.30
CA SER A 77 23.28 54.57 -9.41
C SER A 77 24.04 54.71 -10.74
N GLY A 78 23.54 54.12 -11.83
CA GLY A 78 24.02 54.34 -13.17
C GLY A 78 22.95 54.05 -14.21
N ALA A 79 22.53 55.12 -14.87
CA ALA A 79 21.41 55.21 -15.79
C ALA A 79 21.71 54.71 -17.22
N ALA A 80 20.62 54.34 -17.86
CA ALA A 80 20.23 54.30 -19.28
C ALA A 80 21.24 54.68 -20.39
N ALA A 81 21.22 53.88 -21.46
CA ALA A 81 21.39 54.41 -22.83
C ALA A 81 20.58 53.54 -23.82
N SER A 82 19.67 54.24 -24.46
CA SER A 82 18.90 53.86 -25.63
C SER A 82 19.77 53.85 -26.88
N GLY A 83 19.58 52.85 -27.77
CA GLY A 83 20.15 52.87 -29.11
C GLY A 83 19.31 52.05 -30.05
N GLY A 84 18.44 52.72 -30.80
CA GLY A 84 17.71 52.11 -31.91
C GLY A 84 18.54 52.07 -33.18
N LEU A 85 18.38 51.04 -33.97
CA LEU A 85 18.65 51.08 -35.42
C LEU A 85 17.69 50.15 -36.16
N THR A 86 17.02 50.72 -37.11
CA THR A 86 16.13 50.16 -38.12
C THR A 86 16.92 49.34 -39.16
N GLY A 87 16.34 48.22 -39.61
CA GLY A 87 16.80 47.46 -40.77
C GLY A 87 15.73 46.48 -41.25
N SER A 88 15.21 46.78 -42.41
CA SER A 88 14.15 46.10 -43.13
C SER A 88 14.58 44.80 -43.79
N GLY A 89 13.63 43.84 -43.88
CA GLY A 89 13.40 43.01 -45.06
C GLY A 89 13.78 41.54 -45.00
N GLY A 90 12.79 40.69 -45.17
CA GLY A 90 12.99 39.29 -45.52
C GLY A 90 11.91 38.37 -44.99
N ALA A 91 10.80 38.25 -45.72
CA ALA A 91 9.75 37.24 -45.46
C ALA A 91 10.20 35.87 -45.95
N VAL A 92 10.24 34.89 -45.05
CA VAL A 92 10.17 33.46 -45.41
C VAL A 92 9.28 32.76 -44.39
N GLY A 93 8.37 31.94 -44.90
CA GLY A 93 7.24 31.35 -44.22
C GLY A 93 7.57 30.65 -42.90
N GLY A 94 6.91 31.08 -41.88
CA GLY A 94 6.95 30.43 -40.56
C GLY A 94 5.81 29.45 -40.42
N ALA A 95 6.16 28.22 -40.22
CA ALA A 95 5.24 27.25 -39.63
C ALA A 95 4.95 27.68 -38.18
N SER A 96 3.75 28.13 -37.94
CA SER A 96 3.24 28.44 -36.59
C SER A 96 3.05 27.15 -35.78
N GLY A 97 4.06 26.82 -34.97
CA GLY A 97 3.94 25.92 -33.85
C GLY A 97 3.10 26.57 -32.76
N GLY A 98 1.79 26.41 -32.81
CA GLY A 98 0.91 26.82 -31.74
C GLY A 98 1.11 25.94 -30.52
N SER A 99 1.78 26.47 -29.50
CA SER A 99 1.73 25.93 -28.14
C SER A 99 0.33 26.20 -27.59
N GLY A 100 -0.63 25.39 -28.01
CA GLY A 100 -1.94 25.36 -27.39
C GLY A 100 -1.80 24.73 -26.02
N ALA A 101 -1.89 25.55 -24.96
CA ALA A 101 -2.26 25.07 -23.66
C ALA A 101 -3.62 24.37 -23.82
N SER A 102 -3.61 23.05 -23.92
CA SER A 102 -4.82 22.24 -23.89
C SER A 102 -5.46 22.44 -22.53
N GLY A 103 -6.44 23.33 -22.48
CA GLY A 103 -7.44 23.34 -21.44
C GLY A 103 -7.98 21.93 -21.29
N GLY A 104 -7.85 21.38 -20.05
CA GLY A 104 -8.21 20.02 -19.74
C GLY A 104 -9.64 19.74 -20.16
N SER A 105 -9.81 19.07 -21.30
CA SER A 105 -11.08 18.51 -21.67
C SER A 105 -11.43 17.48 -20.60
N ASN A 106 -12.65 17.58 -20.09
CA ASN A 106 -13.31 16.63 -19.20
C ASN A 106 -13.52 15.29 -19.94
N GLN A 107 -12.40 14.66 -20.37
CA GLN A 107 -12.50 13.36 -21.01
C GLN A 107 -12.86 12.35 -19.93
N THR A 108 -14.05 11.80 -20.06
CA THR A 108 -14.45 10.59 -19.35
C THR A 108 -13.42 9.51 -19.72
N VAL A 109 -12.49 9.24 -18.78
CA VAL A 109 -11.56 8.12 -18.97
C VAL A 109 -12.43 6.87 -18.97
N ASP A 110 -12.49 6.18 -20.12
CA ASP A 110 -13.10 4.86 -20.18
C ASP A 110 -12.33 3.93 -19.23
N ALA A 111 -13.02 3.35 -18.26
CA ALA A 111 -12.41 2.46 -17.25
C ALA A 111 -11.66 1.30 -17.92
N LYS A 112 -12.17 0.75 -19.05
CA LYS A 112 -11.47 -0.30 -19.81
C LYS A 112 -10.17 0.20 -20.45
N ALA A 113 -10.20 1.41 -21.01
CA ALA A 113 -9.00 2.03 -21.56
C ALA A 113 -7.97 2.29 -20.47
N LEU A 114 -8.40 2.72 -19.27
CA LEU A 114 -7.51 2.92 -18.15
C LEU A 114 -6.92 1.60 -17.65
N VAL A 115 -7.72 0.53 -17.49
CA VAL A 115 -7.22 -0.82 -17.13
C VAL A 115 -6.11 -1.27 -18.08
N LYS A 116 -6.32 -1.09 -19.39
CA LYS A 116 -5.30 -1.41 -20.40
C LYS A 116 -4.03 -0.56 -20.25
N ALA A 117 -4.18 0.73 -19.98
CA ALA A 117 -3.06 1.66 -19.80
C ALA A 117 -2.26 1.39 -18.51
N LEU A 118 -2.93 0.93 -17.46
CA LEU A 118 -2.31 0.57 -16.18
C LEU A 118 -1.41 -0.68 -16.30
N GLY A 119 -1.73 -1.62 -17.19
CA GLY A 119 -0.88 -2.76 -17.52
C GLY A 119 -0.38 -3.55 -16.31
N PHE A 120 0.87 -4.02 -16.38
CA PHE A 120 1.53 -4.69 -15.26
C PHE A 120 2.21 -3.65 -14.35
N GLY A 121 1.98 -3.77 -13.04
CA GLY A 121 2.52 -2.88 -12.04
C GLY A 121 3.42 -3.57 -11.01
N THR A 122 4.08 -2.74 -10.20
CA THR A 122 4.83 -3.17 -9.02
C THR A 122 4.62 -2.24 -7.84
N ASN A 123 4.76 -2.78 -6.63
CA ASN A 123 4.87 -1.99 -5.42
C ASN A 123 6.34 -1.63 -5.16
N ILE A 124 6.60 -0.45 -4.59
CA ILE A 124 7.87 -0.14 -3.93
C ILE A 124 7.69 -0.50 -2.45
N GLY A 125 7.65 -1.80 -2.16
CA GLY A 125 7.36 -2.33 -0.83
C GLY A 125 8.53 -2.21 0.13
N ASN A 126 8.22 -2.21 1.43
CA ASN A 126 9.15 -2.11 2.56
C ASN A 126 9.96 -0.81 2.58
N THR A 127 9.41 0.30 2.08
CA THR A 127 10.09 1.61 2.00
C THR A 127 9.32 2.71 2.75
N LEU A 128 8.43 3.44 2.06
CA LEU A 128 7.77 4.62 2.63
C LEU A 128 6.62 4.27 3.59
N GLU A 129 6.18 3.03 3.63
CA GLU A 129 5.24 2.49 4.62
C GLU A 129 5.92 1.97 5.90
N ASN A 130 7.24 1.98 5.95
CA ASN A 130 7.97 1.54 7.12
C ASN A 130 7.73 2.47 8.32
N THR A 131 7.16 1.93 9.39
CA THR A 131 6.80 2.69 10.59
C THR A 131 7.95 2.87 11.59
N ALA A 132 9.11 2.23 11.37
CA ALA A 132 10.26 2.34 12.26
C ALA A 132 11.26 3.43 11.83
N THR A 133 11.72 3.38 10.57
CA THR A 133 12.80 4.22 10.08
C THR A 133 12.53 4.85 8.72
N TRP A 134 11.28 4.83 8.24
CA TRP A 134 10.90 5.36 6.95
C TRP A 134 11.62 4.63 5.79
N GLU A 135 11.98 5.34 4.73
CA GLU A 135 12.44 4.85 3.45
C GLU A 135 13.59 3.84 3.50
N THR A 136 14.50 3.97 4.46
CA THR A 136 15.69 3.11 4.57
C THR A 136 15.57 2.02 5.61
N GLY A 137 14.40 1.85 6.18
CA GLY A 137 14.12 0.74 7.08
C GLY A 137 14.19 -0.61 6.39
N TRP A 138 14.33 -1.67 7.18
CA TRP A 138 14.42 -3.06 6.67
C TRP A 138 15.49 -3.25 5.58
N SER A 139 16.61 -2.50 5.70
CA SER A 139 17.74 -2.55 4.75
C SER A 139 17.40 -2.14 3.32
N GLN A 140 16.34 -1.37 3.10
CA GLN A 140 16.02 -0.85 1.78
C GLN A 140 16.93 0.34 1.43
N PRO A 141 17.37 0.46 0.18
CA PRO A 141 18.03 1.68 -0.29
C PRO A 141 17.03 2.83 -0.49
N VAL A 142 17.51 4.05 -0.49
CA VAL A 142 16.74 5.22 -0.87
C VAL A 142 16.22 5.06 -2.31
N ILE A 143 14.94 5.36 -2.55
CA ILE A 143 14.35 5.35 -3.88
C ILE A 143 15.04 6.38 -4.75
N THR A 144 15.53 5.99 -5.92
CA THR A 144 16.21 6.88 -6.87
C THR A 144 15.42 7.08 -8.15
N GLN A 145 15.65 8.18 -8.84
CA GLN A 145 15.07 8.39 -10.16
C GLN A 145 15.59 7.37 -11.17
N ALA A 146 16.83 6.89 -11.03
CA ALA A 146 17.41 5.84 -11.88
C ALA A 146 16.62 4.53 -11.74
N PHE A 147 16.29 4.13 -10.51
CA PHE A 147 15.43 2.98 -10.26
C PHE A 147 14.05 3.13 -10.92
N ILE A 148 13.39 4.29 -10.75
CA ILE A 148 12.09 4.56 -11.38
C ILE A 148 12.16 4.51 -12.91
N ASN A 149 13.19 5.11 -13.51
CA ASN A 149 13.39 5.05 -14.96
C ASN A 149 13.66 3.63 -15.43
N GLY A 150 14.37 2.84 -14.63
CA GLY A 150 14.61 1.42 -14.88
C GLY A 150 13.30 0.61 -14.90
N LEU A 151 12.39 0.82 -13.95
CA LEU A 151 11.06 0.21 -13.97
C LEU A 151 10.33 0.44 -15.29
N ALA A 152 10.30 1.70 -15.76
CA ALA A 152 9.66 2.05 -17.02
C ALA A 152 10.34 1.34 -18.22
N SER A 153 11.68 1.27 -18.25
CA SER A 153 12.43 0.63 -19.34
C SER A 153 12.21 -0.89 -19.41
N HIS A 154 11.91 -1.54 -18.27
CA HIS A 154 11.57 -2.96 -18.19
C HIS A 154 10.08 -3.26 -18.39
N GLY A 155 9.26 -2.24 -18.73
CA GLY A 155 7.87 -2.43 -19.14
C GLY A 155 6.83 -2.30 -18.02
N ILE A 156 7.23 -1.88 -16.81
CA ILE A 156 6.28 -1.52 -15.75
C ILE A 156 5.45 -0.31 -16.21
N LYS A 157 4.13 -0.38 -15.99
CA LYS A 157 3.19 0.69 -16.34
C LYS A 157 2.59 1.37 -15.12
N THR A 158 2.55 0.69 -13.99
CA THR A 158 1.97 1.21 -12.74
C THR A 158 2.91 0.95 -11.58
N VAL A 159 3.13 1.95 -10.75
CA VAL A 159 3.91 1.84 -9.51
C VAL A 159 3.03 2.21 -8.32
N ARG A 160 2.77 1.26 -7.45
CA ARG A 160 2.12 1.53 -6.17
C ARG A 160 3.19 1.93 -5.15
N VAL A 161 2.94 3.04 -4.46
CA VAL A 161 3.79 3.66 -3.46
C VAL A 161 3.06 3.60 -2.13
N PRO A 162 3.23 2.52 -1.35
CA PRO A 162 2.70 2.42 0.01
C PRO A 162 3.30 3.48 0.92
N VAL A 163 2.48 4.12 1.77
CA VAL A 163 2.96 5.21 2.64
C VAL A 163 2.37 5.12 4.04
N ALA A 164 3.22 5.24 5.07
CA ALA A 164 2.83 5.48 6.45
C ALA A 164 2.83 6.99 6.71
N TRP A 165 1.66 7.55 6.96
CA TRP A 165 1.48 8.98 7.19
C TRP A 165 1.37 9.35 8.66
N ASP A 166 0.57 8.56 9.41
CA ASP A 166 0.27 8.83 10.83
C ASP A 166 1.50 8.69 11.72
N THR A 167 2.28 7.64 11.49
CA THR A 167 3.52 7.38 12.24
C THR A 167 4.48 8.57 12.23
N TYR A 168 4.47 9.32 11.13
CA TYR A 168 5.37 10.49 10.96
C TYR A 168 4.63 11.83 11.05
N ALA A 169 3.36 11.82 11.48
CA ALA A 169 2.59 13.03 11.72
C ALA A 169 2.75 13.55 13.15
N LYS A 170 2.56 14.86 13.35
CA LYS A 170 2.50 15.48 14.67
C LYS A 170 1.16 16.18 14.82
N SER A 171 0.41 15.80 15.86
CA SER A 171 -0.92 16.38 16.14
C SER A 171 -1.86 16.38 14.92
N GLY A 172 -1.84 15.30 14.14
CA GLY A 172 -2.67 15.14 12.94
C GLY A 172 -2.19 15.91 11.71
N VAL A 173 -1.00 16.53 11.77
CA VAL A 173 -0.37 17.21 10.62
C VAL A 173 0.75 16.32 10.08
N ILE A 174 0.64 15.95 8.80
CA ILE A 174 1.65 15.15 8.09
C ILE A 174 2.97 15.94 8.03
N ASP A 175 4.08 15.25 8.28
CA ASP A 175 5.41 15.84 8.16
C ASP A 175 5.65 16.36 6.74
N ALA A 176 6.01 17.64 6.61
CA ALA A 176 6.15 18.30 5.31
C ALA A 176 7.28 17.69 4.46
N ALA A 177 8.39 17.27 5.09
CA ALA A 177 9.50 16.66 4.36
C ALA A 177 9.11 15.27 3.82
N LYS A 178 8.31 14.50 4.58
CA LYS A 178 7.76 13.21 4.13
C LYS A 178 6.79 13.42 2.96
N MET A 179 5.89 14.41 3.05
CA MET A 179 4.98 14.75 1.96
C MET A 179 5.75 15.12 0.69
N GLU A 180 6.75 16.00 0.78
CA GLU A 180 7.56 16.41 -0.38
C GLU A 180 8.35 15.23 -0.96
N ARG A 181 8.83 14.30 -0.12
CA ARG A 181 9.50 13.09 -0.60
C ARG A 181 8.56 12.19 -1.39
N VAL A 182 7.34 11.95 -0.93
CA VAL A 182 6.34 11.18 -1.69
C VAL A 182 6.00 11.89 -3.00
N LYS A 183 5.81 13.21 -2.98
CA LYS A 183 5.60 13.99 -4.21
C LYS A 183 6.74 13.85 -5.20
N GLN A 184 7.98 13.85 -4.74
CA GLN A 184 9.16 13.65 -5.58
C GLN A 184 9.13 12.27 -6.26
N VAL A 185 8.85 11.19 -5.52
CA VAL A 185 8.75 9.84 -6.06
C VAL A 185 7.61 9.76 -7.10
N VAL A 186 6.43 10.28 -6.77
CA VAL A 186 5.29 10.35 -7.70
C VAL A 186 5.65 11.14 -8.97
N SER A 187 6.37 12.26 -8.83
CA SER A 187 6.81 13.04 -9.98
C SER A 187 7.73 12.22 -10.90
N TRP A 188 8.69 11.47 -10.36
CA TRP A 188 9.55 10.62 -11.16
C TRP A 188 8.78 9.53 -11.91
N ILE A 189 7.79 8.91 -11.24
CA ILE A 189 6.92 7.88 -11.83
C ILE A 189 6.14 8.47 -13.02
N THR A 190 5.47 9.60 -12.81
CA THR A 190 4.63 10.22 -13.85
C THR A 190 5.45 10.79 -15.00
N LEU A 191 6.62 11.37 -14.73
CA LEU A 191 7.56 11.83 -15.76
C LEU A 191 8.14 10.69 -16.59
N ALA A 192 8.29 9.49 -16.01
CA ALA A 192 8.68 8.29 -16.74
C ALA A 192 7.53 7.67 -17.56
N GLY A 193 6.36 8.31 -17.59
CA GLY A 193 5.19 7.87 -18.36
C GLY A 193 4.36 6.77 -17.69
N MET A 194 4.63 6.47 -16.43
CA MET A 194 3.90 5.46 -15.64
C MET A 194 2.77 6.08 -14.82
N TYR A 195 1.86 5.22 -14.33
CA TYR A 195 0.86 5.58 -13.34
C TYR A 195 1.40 5.37 -11.92
N ALA A 196 1.06 6.27 -11.01
CA ALA A 196 1.36 6.15 -9.60
C ALA A 196 0.08 5.83 -8.81
N ILE A 197 0.16 4.94 -7.83
CA ILE A 197 -0.89 4.71 -6.82
C ILE A 197 -0.30 5.07 -5.46
N VAL A 198 -0.93 5.98 -4.73
CA VAL A 198 -0.51 6.39 -3.38
C VAL A 198 -1.64 6.10 -2.40
N ASN A 199 -1.32 5.48 -1.27
CA ASN A 199 -2.31 5.09 -0.26
C ASN A 199 -1.97 5.61 1.15
N ILE A 200 -2.87 5.32 2.09
CA ILE A 200 -2.57 5.16 3.51
C ILE A 200 -2.40 3.66 3.71
N HIS A 201 -1.16 3.22 4.02
CA HIS A 201 -0.86 1.82 4.24
C HIS A 201 -1.22 1.40 5.67
N TRP A 202 -0.80 0.23 6.16
CA TRP A 202 -1.11 -0.27 7.51
C TRP A 202 -0.86 0.76 8.64
N ASP A 203 0.26 1.48 8.58
CA ASP A 203 0.61 2.67 9.37
C ASP A 203 0.32 2.53 10.88
N GLY A 204 0.67 1.36 11.44
CA GLY A 204 0.48 1.05 12.86
C GLY A 204 -0.94 0.58 13.24
N GLY A 205 -1.82 0.30 12.28
CA GLY A 205 -3.15 -0.29 12.50
C GLY A 205 -4.19 0.66 13.09
N TRP A 206 -3.97 1.98 12.98
CA TRP A 206 -4.85 2.96 13.59
C TRP A 206 -6.24 3.03 12.93
N ILE A 207 -6.35 2.78 11.61
CA ILE A 207 -7.64 2.76 10.90
C ILE A 207 -8.50 1.60 11.40
N ASN A 208 -7.91 0.44 11.58
CA ASN A 208 -8.59 -0.74 12.13
C ASN A 208 -8.88 -0.65 13.63
N ASN A 209 -8.41 0.40 14.31
CA ASN A 209 -8.52 0.55 15.76
C ASN A 209 -7.92 -0.64 16.53
N GLU A 210 -6.80 -1.17 16.09
CA GLU A 210 -6.19 -2.39 16.65
C GLU A 210 -5.87 -2.27 18.14
N LYS A 211 -5.55 -1.05 18.60
CA LYS A 211 -5.20 -0.74 19.99
C LYS A 211 -6.31 -0.03 20.75
N GLY A 212 -7.50 0.09 20.15
CA GLY A 212 -8.64 0.81 20.72
C GLY A 212 -9.45 -0.03 21.72
N SER A 213 -10.41 0.62 22.35
CA SER A 213 -11.38 -0.04 23.24
C SER A 213 -12.81 0.45 22.90
N PRO A 214 -13.67 -0.42 22.36
CA PRO A 214 -13.38 -1.77 21.92
C PRO A 214 -12.45 -1.81 20.70
N ALA A 215 -11.58 -2.84 20.64
CA ALA A 215 -10.73 -3.05 19.49
C ALA A 215 -11.56 -3.32 18.22
N PHE A 216 -11.00 -3.03 17.06
CA PHE A 216 -11.63 -3.27 15.75
C PHE A 216 -13.02 -2.61 15.58
N SER A 217 -13.24 -1.46 16.24
CA SER A 217 -14.43 -0.64 16.09
C SER A 217 -14.14 0.64 15.31
N LEU A 218 -15.08 1.08 14.47
CA LEU A 218 -14.97 2.37 13.78
C LEU A 218 -15.50 3.48 14.69
N THR A 219 -14.63 4.43 15.07
CA THR A 219 -14.99 5.58 15.91
C THR A 219 -15.04 6.88 15.12
N ASN A 220 -15.67 7.92 15.68
CA ASN A 220 -15.71 9.25 15.05
C ASN A 220 -14.31 9.90 14.99
N GLU A 221 -13.44 9.61 15.94
CA GLU A 221 -12.06 10.08 15.98
C GLU A 221 -11.28 9.52 14.78
N ILE A 222 -11.44 8.21 14.48
CA ILE A 222 -10.81 7.57 13.31
C ILE A 222 -11.32 8.22 12.02
N LYS A 223 -12.64 8.42 11.87
CA LYS A 223 -13.24 9.06 10.70
C LYS A 223 -12.73 10.49 10.50
N THR A 224 -12.64 11.26 11.59
CA THR A 224 -12.14 12.63 11.57
C THR A 224 -10.65 12.66 11.16
N LYS A 225 -9.84 11.82 11.77
CA LYS A 225 -8.41 11.69 11.47
C LYS A 225 -8.18 11.27 10.02
N PHE A 226 -8.92 10.27 9.55
CA PHE A 226 -8.86 9.79 8.18
C PHE A 226 -9.20 10.89 7.17
N SER A 227 -10.29 11.61 7.39
CA SER A 227 -10.67 12.75 6.55
C SER A 227 -9.60 13.84 6.55
N ASN A 228 -9.00 14.13 7.70
CA ASN A 228 -7.96 15.14 7.82
C ASN A 228 -6.70 14.77 7.04
N TYR A 229 -6.29 13.50 7.06
CA TYR A 229 -5.15 13.05 6.24
C TYR A 229 -5.48 13.10 4.75
N TRP A 230 -6.65 12.65 4.32
CA TRP A 230 -7.05 12.73 2.92
C TRP A 230 -7.21 14.15 2.41
N LYS A 231 -7.58 15.12 3.27
CA LYS A 231 -7.54 16.55 2.91
C LYS A 231 -6.10 17.03 2.67
N GLN A 232 -5.15 16.68 3.53
CA GLN A 232 -3.77 17.07 3.37
C GLN A 232 -3.15 16.42 2.13
N ILE A 233 -3.31 15.10 1.96
CA ILE A 233 -2.80 14.35 0.81
C ILE A 233 -3.41 14.89 -0.49
N GLY A 234 -4.74 15.00 -0.56
CA GLY A 234 -5.42 15.47 -1.74
C GLY A 234 -5.03 16.91 -2.11
N THR A 235 -4.85 17.79 -1.13
CA THR A 235 -4.36 19.16 -1.37
C THR A 235 -2.95 19.15 -1.95
N ALA A 236 -2.05 18.36 -1.36
CA ALA A 236 -0.66 18.25 -1.82
C ALA A 236 -0.54 17.73 -3.26
N PHE A 237 -1.47 16.89 -3.68
CA PHE A 237 -1.49 16.28 -5.02
C PHE A 237 -2.54 16.88 -5.96
N SER A 238 -3.21 17.97 -5.61
CA SER A 238 -4.30 18.57 -6.40
C SER A 238 -3.88 18.97 -7.82
N GLY A 239 -2.62 19.37 -8.01
CA GLY A 239 -2.04 19.73 -9.31
C GLY A 239 -1.46 18.57 -10.12
N VAL A 240 -1.37 17.36 -9.55
CA VAL A 240 -0.86 16.17 -10.26
C VAL A 240 -1.94 15.58 -11.13
N GLY A 241 -1.63 15.30 -12.39
CA GLY A 241 -2.58 14.83 -13.42
C GLY A 241 -3.21 13.46 -13.13
N HIS A 242 -3.97 12.97 -14.11
CA HIS A 242 -4.71 11.70 -14.02
C HIS A 242 -3.84 10.44 -14.00
N GLN A 243 -2.52 10.57 -14.15
CA GLN A 243 -1.57 9.48 -13.93
C GLN A 243 -1.38 9.13 -12.43
N LEU A 244 -1.88 9.96 -11.52
CA LEU A 244 -1.93 9.64 -10.09
C LEU A 244 -3.31 9.13 -9.72
N ILE A 245 -3.35 7.95 -9.12
CA ILE A 245 -4.50 7.32 -8.46
C ILE A 245 -4.29 7.41 -6.96
N LEU A 246 -5.33 7.79 -6.21
CA LEU A 246 -5.31 7.76 -4.76
C LEU A 246 -6.06 6.52 -4.28
N GLU A 247 -5.46 5.76 -3.37
CA GLU A 247 -6.02 4.55 -2.78
C GLU A 247 -6.36 4.80 -1.31
N GLY A 248 -7.65 4.63 -0.96
CA GLY A 248 -8.19 5.07 0.33
C GLY A 248 -7.54 4.44 1.54
N MET A 249 -7.33 3.16 1.52
CA MET A 249 -6.80 2.32 2.60
C MET A 249 -6.03 1.15 2.00
N ASN A 250 -5.29 0.42 2.85
CA ASN A 250 -4.62 -0.81 2.47
C ASN A 250 -5.50 -2.04 2.76
N GLU A 251 -5.08 -2.90 3.68
CA GLU A 251 -5.76 -4.14 4.09
C GLU A 251 -6.63 -3.94 5.34
N GLU A 252 -7.25 -2.80 5.46
CA GLU A 252 -8.19 -2.50 6.52
C GLU A 252 -9.51 -3.24 6.28
N GLY A 253 -10.33 -3.28 7.32
CA GLY A 253 -11.57 -4.01 7.30
C GLY A 253 -11.57 -5.13 8.35
N SER A 254 -10.67 -5.07 9.32
CA SER A 254 -10.72 -5.94 10.49
C SER A 254 -11.84 -5.54 11.47
N TRP A 255 -12.77 -4.67 11.03
CA TRP A 255 -13.99 -4.39 11.79
C TRP A 255 -14.85 -5.65 11.84
N THR A 256 -15.01 -6.21 13.02
CA THR A 256 -15.68 -7.49 13.23
C THR A 256 -16.80 -7.39 14.24
N THR A 257 -17.79 -8.26 14.14
CA THR A 257 -18.93 -8.29 15.06
C THR A 257 -18.60 -8.96 16.39
N ASP A 258 -17.51 -9.74 16.43
CA ASP A 258 -17.06 -10.49 17.60
C ASP A 258 -15.84 -9.87 18.30
N GLY A 259 -15.33 -8.74 17.78
CA GLY A 259 -14.17 -8.06 18.34
C GLY A 259 -12.84 -8.83 18.19
N GLN A 260 -12.82 -9.85 17.33
CA GLN A 260 -11.63 -10.64 17.04
C GLN A 260 -10.98 -10.16 15.74
N LYS A 261 -9.67 -10.02 15.75
CA LYS A 261 -8.92 -9.80 14.50
C LYS A 261 -9.18 -10.99 13.56
N TYR A 262 -9.59 -10.71 12.33
CA TYR A 262 -10.04 -11.71 11.34
C TYR A 262 -11.30 -12.52 11.72
N GLY A 263 -12.04 -12.06 12.71
CA GLY A 263 -13.34 -12.63 13.09
C GLY A 263 -14.44 -12.42 12.04
N THR A 264 -15.70 -12.46 12.47
CA THR A 264 -16.85 -12.29 11.58
C THR A 264 -16.89 -10.88 10.99
N PRO A 265 -16.80 -10.73 9.65
CA PRO A 265 -16.75 -9.42 8.99
C PRO A 265 -17.99 -8.56 9.30
N ASN A 266 -17.75 -7.30 9.61
CA ASN A 266 -18.75 -6.24 9.69
C ASN A 266 -18.50 -5.25 8.53
N ILE A 267 -19.22 -5.41 7.44
CA ILE A 267 -19.00 -4.67 6.19
C ILE A 267 -19.42 -3.19 6.25
N PRO A 268 -20.49 -2.77 6.95
CA PRO A 268 -20.92 -1.38 6.96
C PRO A 268 -19.83 -0.34 7.31
N PRO A 269 -18.94 -0.54 8.28
CA PRO A 269 -17.83 0.38 8.54
C PRO A 269 -16.88 0.57 7.33
N LEU A 270 -16.59 -0.50 6.58
CA LEU A 270 -15.79 -0.42 5.36
C LEU A 270 -16.49 0.44 4.30
N ASN A 271 -17.78 0.23 4.08
CA ASN A 271 -18.57 1.03 3.14
C ASN A 271 -18.57 2.50 3.52
N GLU A 272 -18.72 2.80 4.83
CA GLU A 272 -18.68 4.17 5.35
C GLU A 272 -17.32 4.82 5.12
N MET A 273 -16.22 4.12 5.38
CA MET A 273 -14.86 4.63 5.19
C MET A 273 -14.54 4.85 3.71
N ASN A 274 -14.94 3.93 2.84
CA ASN A 274 -14.79 4.11 1.39
C ASN A 274 -15.59 5.31 0.88
N GLN A 275 -16.85 5.51 1.35
CA GLN A 275 -17.64 6.69 0.99
C GLN A 275 -17.00 7.99 1.51
N LEU A 276 -16.48 7.97 2.75
CA LEU A 276 -15.81 9.10 3.37
C LEU A 276 -14.54 9.50 2.58
N PHE A 277 -13.75 8.51 2.15
CA PHE A 277 -12.60 8.72 1.27
C PHE A 277 -12.99 9.43 -0.02
N VAL A 278 -13.92 8.85 -0.77
CA VAL A 278 -14.39 9.41 -2.05
C VAL A 278 -14.89 10.83 -1.87
N SER A 279 -15.79 11.06 -0.90
CA SER A 279 -16.36 12.38 -0.64
C SER A 279 -15.30 13.40 -0.26
N THR A 280 -14.34 13.01 0.59
CA THR A 280 -13.27 13.92 1.06
C THR A 280 -12.34 14.33 -0.08
N VAL A 281 -11.93 13.37 -0.92
CA VAL A 281 -11.03 13.68 -2.05
C VAL A 281 -11.76 14.52 -3.10
N ARG A 282 -12.97 14.14 -3.49
CA ARG A 282 -13.76 14.85 -4.52
C ARG A 282 -14.05 16.31 -4.15
N ALA A 283 -14.33 16.59 -2.89
CA ALA A 283 -14.61 17.95 -2.40
C ALA A 283 -13.46 18.94 -2.59
N GLN A 284 -12.24 18.47 -2.84
CA GLN A 284 -11.06 19.34 -2.99
C GLN A 284 -10.93 19.95 -4.40
N GLY A 285 -11.69 19.47 -5.38
CA GLY A 285 -11.63 20.01 -6.75
C GLY A 285 -10.34 19.70 -7.50
N GLY A 286 -10.06 20.45 -8.56
CA GLY A 286 -8.91 20.23 -9.43
C GLY A 286 -8.92 18.82 -10.03
N TYR A 287 -7.76 18.20 -10.18
CA TYR A 287 -7.69 16.81 -10.65
C TYR A 287 -8.35 15.82 -9.69
N ASN A 288 -8.50 16.16 -8.39
CA ASN A 288 -9.18 15.31 -7.42
C ASN A 288 -10.68 15.14 -7.73
N ALA A 289 -11.29 16.10 -8.41
CA ALA A 289 -12.70 15.99 -8.81
C ALA A 289 -12.93 14.85 -9.83
N THR A 290 -11.92 14.43 -10.58
CA THR A 290 -12.11 13.51 -11.72
C THR A 290 -11.09 12.39 -11.86
N ARG A 291 -9.99 12.37 -11.06
CA ARG A 291 -9.00 11.30 -11.09
C ARG A 291 -9.61 9.95 -10.71
N ALA A 292 -8.99 8.86 -11.15
CA ALA A 292 -9.34 7.54 -10.64
C ALA A 292 -9.04 7.46 -9.13
N LEU A 293 -9.96 6.85 -8.38
CA LEU A 293 -9.79 6.53 -6.98
C LEU A 293 -9.90 5.02 -6.79
N LEU A 294 -9.09 4.48 -5.88
CA LEU A 294 -9.05 3.06 -5.56
C LEU A 294 -9.60 2.86 -4.16
N ILE A 295 -10.78 2.23 -4.06
CA ILE A 295 -11.43 1.89 -2.79
C ILE A 295 -10.96 0.54 -2.30
N ALA A 296 -10.90 0.36 -1.00
CA ALA A 296 -10.44 -0.90 -0.41
C ALA A 296 -11.55 -1.95 -0.31
N GLY A 297 -11.20 -3.21 -0.59
CA GLY A 297 -11.97 -4.37 -0.18
C GLY A 297 -11.82 -4.67 1.31
N PHE A 298 -12.69 -5.51 1.87
CA PHE A 298 -12.59 -5.95 3.27
C PHE A 298 -11.33 -6.83 3.43
N ASN A 299 -10.32 -6.34 4.14
CA ASN A 299 -9.00 -6.95 4.19
C ASN A 299 -8.40 -7.22 2.80
N THR A 300 -8.88 -6.52 1.75
CA THR A 300 -8.58 -6.81 0.35
C THR A 300 -8.81 -8.28 -0.09
N ASP A 301 -9.52 -9.05 0.74
CA ASP A 301 -9.84 -10.45 0.52
C ASP A 301 -11.01 -10.61 -0.47
N ILE A 302 -10.87 -11.53 -1.43
CA ILE A 302 -11.85 -11.75 -2.51
C ILE A 302 -13.19 -12.21 -1.93
N GLU A 303 -13.17 -13.16 -1.00
CA GLU A 303 -14.38 -13.79 -0.51
C GLU A 303 -15.14 -12.90 0.46
N LYS A 304 -14.42 -12.18 1.30
CA LYS A 304 -14.99 -11.23 2.26
C LYS A 304 -15.49 -9.94 1.60
N THR A 305 -14.91 -9.55 0.46
CA THR A 305 -15.31 -8.34 -0.28
C THR A 305 -16.44 -8.60 -1.27
N CYS A 306 -16.40 -9.74 -1.97
CA CYS A 306 -17.38 -10.07 -3.01
C CYS A 306 -18.68 -10.62 -2.41
N VAL A 307 -19.27 -9.90 -1.49
CA VAL A 307 -20.53 -10.21 -0.79
C VAL A 307 -21.59 -9.14 -1.09
N PRO A 308 -22.89 -9.47 -0.96
CA PRO A 308 -23.97 -8.48 -1.21
C PRO A 308 -23.87 -7.24 -0.33
N ALA A 309 -23.39 -7.37 0.91
CA ALA A 309 -23.28 -6.27 1.86
C ALA A 309 -22.22 -5.21 1.47
N PHE A 310 -21.23 -5.56 0.66
CA PHE A 310 -20.25 -4.59 0.14
C PHE A 310 -20.88 -3.72 -0.95
N THR A 311 -20.85 -2.41 -0.76
CA THR A 311 -21.41 -1.44 -1.71
C THR A 311 -20.34 -0.50 -2.25
N VAL A 312 -20.43 -0.22 -3.55
CA VAL A 312 -19.56 0.79 -4.19
C VAL A 312 -20.05 2.18 -3.78
N PRO A 313 -19.16 3.08 -3.33
CA PRO A 313 -19.54 4.44 -2.98
C PRO A 313 -20.22 5.20 -4.12
N THR A 314 -21.08 6.14 -3.76
CA THR A 314 -21.56 7.16 -4.70
C THR A 314 -20.41 8.11 -5.03
N ASP A 315 -20.12 8.29 -6.31
CA ASP A 315 -19.06 9.16 -6.78
C ASP A 315 -19.63 10.31 -7.63
N PRO A 316 -19.49 11.59 -7.19
CA PRO A 316 -19.94 12.73 -8.00
C PRO A 316 -19.16 12.90 -9.31
N ALA A 317 -17.99 12.28 -9.46
CA ALA A 317 -17.25 12.25 -10.73
C ALA A 317 -17.92 11.38 -11.80
N GLY A 318 -18.95 10.63 -11.45
CA GLY A 318 -19.66 9.72 -12.33
C GLY A 318 -19.04 8.32 -12.41
N THR A 319 -19.57 7.51 -13.31
CA THR A 319 -19.17 6.11 -13.49
C THR A 319 -17.75 5.97 -14.05
N GLY A 320 -17.07 4.86 -13.70
CA GLY A 320 -15.75 4.51 -14.25
C GLY A 320 -14.58 5.28 -13.65
N LYS A 321 -14.78 5.96 -12.53
CA LYS A 321 -13.73 6.67 -11.81
C LYS A 321 -13.30 5.97 -10.51
N LEU A 322 -14.05 4.97 -10.08
CA LEU A 322 -13.70 4.13 -8.94
C LEU A 322 -13.17 2.77 -9.40
N PHE A 323 -12.16 2.29 -8.71
CA PHE A 323 -11.57 0.97 -8.82
C PHE A 323 -11.60 0.29 -7.46
N LEU A 324 -11.65 -1.04 -7.45
CA LEU A 324 -11.62 -1.83 -6.22
C LEU A 324 -10.23 -2.46 -6.03
N SER A 325 -9.63 -2.24 -4.86
CA SER A 325 -8.37 -2.87 -4.45
C SER A 325 -8.64 -4.23 -3.84
N ILE A 326 -7.98 -5.25 -4.37
CA ILE A 326 -7.96 -6.62 -3.87
C ILE A 326 -6.51 -7.08 -3.83
N HIS A 327 -6.15 -7.92 -2.87
CA HIS A 327 -4.84 -8.57 -2.79
C HIS A 327 -5.00 -10.09 -2.94
N TYR A 328 -3.96 -10.77 -3.40
CA TYR A 328 -4.01 -12.21 -3.61
C TYR A 328 -2.69 -12.89 -3.21
N TYR A 329 -2.78 -13.70 -2.17
CA TYR A 329 -1.66 -14.45 -1.64
C TYR A 329 -2.00 -15.93 -1.35
N THR A 330 -3.03 -16.47 -2.04
CA THR A 330 -3.45 -17.86 -1.82
C THR A 330 -2.65 -18.85 -2.67
N PRO A 331 -2.14 -19.94 -2.08
CA PRO A 331 -2.19 -20.29 -0.65
C PRO A 331 -1.07 -19.55 0.13
N TRP A 332 -1.41 -18.89 1.24
CA TRP A 332 -0.46 -18.11 2.03
C TRP A 332 0.72 -18.93 2.57
N THR A 333 0.53 -20.23 2.79
CA THR A 333 1.58 -21.19 3.20
C THR A 333 2.70 -21.32 2.17
N PHE A 334 2.43 -21.03 0.91
CA PHE A 334 3.42 -20.98 -0.18
C PHE A 334 3.92 -19.56 -0.42
N THR A 335 3.04 -18.56 -0.36
CA THR A 335 3.35 -17.22 -0.85
C THR A 335 4.07 -16.34 0.17
N ILE A 336 3.68 -16.42 1.45
CA ILE A 336 4.16 -15.47 2.47
C ILE A 336 4.80 -16.17 3.67
N LYS A 337 4.25 -17.30 4.12
CA LYS A 337 4.64 -17.94 5.36
C LYS A 337 6.10 -18.40 5.34
N ASP A 338 6.97 -17.76 6.13
CA ASP A 338 8.40 -18.07 6.22
C ASP A 338 8.80 -18.78 7.51
N THR A 339 7.96 -18.70 8.55
CA THR A 339 8.20 -19.31 9.84
C THR A 339 6.95 -20.04 10.33
N ASN A 340 7.13 -21.07 11.14
CA ASN A 340 6.05 -21.71 11.88
C ASN A 340 5.86 -20.96 13.20
N GLU A 341 4.76 -20.24 13.34
CA GLU A 341 4.38 -19.62 14.60
C GLU A 341 3.78 -20.67 15.54
N ALA A 342 3.89 -20.46 16.87
CA ALA A 342 3.52 -21.43 17.89
C ALA A 342 2.04 -21.91 17.80
N ASN A 343 1.16 -21.08 17.23
CA ASN A 343 -0.28 -21.36 17.11
C ASN A 343 -0.72 -21.68 15.69
N ASP A 344 0.20 -21.74 14.73
CA ASP A 344 -0.11 -22.02 13.33
C ASP A 344 0.41 -23.40 12.94
N THR A 345 -0.51 -24.32 12.81
CA THR A 345 -0.24 -25.74 12.51
C THR A 345 -0.13 -26.04 11.01
N GLN A 346 -0.40 -25.07 10.14
CA GLN A 346 -0.34 -25.31 8.70
C GLN A 346 1.12 -25.40 8.24
N PRO A 347 1.51 -26.47 7.53
CA PRO A 347 2.88 -26.62 7.08
C PRO A 347 3.21 -25.60 6.00
N ILE A 348 4.44 -25.09 6.04
CA ILE A 348 4.96 -24.23 4.96
C ILE A 348 5.13 -25.08 3.70
N SER A 349 4.57 -24.61 2.59
CA SER A 349 4.75 -25.23 1.28
C SER A 349 5.93 -24.60 0.55
N THR A 350 6.78 -25.43 -0.05
CA THR A 350 7.88 -24.98 -0.92
C THR A 350 7.55 -25.11 -2.41
N THR A 351 6.41 -25.75 -2.73
CA THR A 351 5.94 -26.03 -4.09
C THR A 351 4.52 -25.52 -4.31
N TRP A 352 4.18 -25.25 -5.55
CA TRP A 352 2.84 -24.91 -6.02
C TRP A 352 2.63 -25.42 -7.45
N GLY A 353 1.40 -25.74 -7.79
CA GLY A 353 1.02 -26.09 -9.16
C GLY A 353 0.22 -27.37 -9.28
N SER A 354 -0.24 -27.97 -8.15
CA SER A 354 -1.17 -29.08 -8.18
C SER A 354 -2.49 -28.67 -8.87
N ALA A 355 -3.23 -29.64 -9.42
CA ALA A 355 -4.53 -29.40 -10.05
C ALA A 355 -5.52 -28.72 -9.09
N ALA A 356 -5.47 -29.06 -7.80
CA ALA A 356 -6.33 -28.47 -6.78
C ALA A 356 -5.99 -26.97 -6.55
N GLU A 357 -4.71 -26.63 -6.44
CA GLU A 357 -4.27 -25.25 -6.25
C GLU A 357 -4.57 -24.38 -7.46
N GLN A 358 -4.35 -24.89 -8.68
CA GLN A 358 -4.71 -24.20 -9.92
C GLN A 358 -6.23 -23.98 -10.00
N LYS A 359 -7.03 -24.96 -9.61
CA LYS A 359 -8.48 -24.83 -9.55
C LYS A 359 -8.92 -23.78 -8.53
N THR A 360 -8.32 -23.75 -7.36
CA THR A 360 -8.61 -22.72 -6.33
C THR A 360 -8.34 -21.31 -6.86
N LEU A 361 -7.21 -21.12 -7.54
CA LEU A 361 -6.90 -19.83 -8.17
C LEU A 361 -7.97 -19.45 -9.20
N GLU A 362 -8.32 -20.36 -10.10
CA GLU A 362 -9.29 -20.11 -11.15
C GLU A 362 -10.71 -19.81 -10.59
N ASP A 363 -11.14 -20.54 -9.56
CA ASP A 363 -12.43 -20.32 -8.89
C ASP A 363 -12.47 -18.93 -8.23
N LEU A 364 -11.41 -18.52 -7.52
CA LEU A 364 -11.32 -17.20 -6.87
C LEU A 364 -11.29 -16.07 -7.89
N PHE A 365 -10.52 -16.21 -8.97
CA PHE A 365 -10.49 -15.19 -10.02
C PHE A 365 -11.80 -15.14 -10.82
N SER A 366 -12.50 -16.25 -10.99
CA SER A 366 -13.85 -16.27 -11.57
C SER A 366 -14.85 -15.54 -10.69
N LYS A 367 -14.81 -15.76 -9.37
CA LYS A 367 -15.60 -15.01 -8.39
C LYS A 367 -15.28 -13.51 -8.45
N LEU A 368 -14.01 -13.16 -8.55
CA LEU A 368 -13.56 -11.77 -8.67
C LEU A 368 -14.06 -11.10 -9.96
N GLY A 369 -14.02 -11.81 -11.09
CA GLY A 369 -14.57 -11.34 -12.36
C GLY A 369 -16.09 -11.10 -12.28
N THR A 370 -16.84 -12.01 -11.67
CA THR A 370 -18.28 -11.85 -11.41
C THR A 370 -18.53 -10.65 -10.50
N CYS A 371 -17.77 -10.51 -9.41
CA CYS A 371 -17.86 -9.38 -8.49
C CYS A 371 -17.64 -8.03 -9.21
N SER A 372 -16.62 -7.94 -10.06
CA SER A 372 -16.35 -6.75 -10.89
C SER A 372 -17.54 -6.40 -11.79
N SER A 373 -18.12 -7.41 -12.44
CA SER A 373 -19.25 -7.25 -13.35
C SER A 373 -20.52 -6.82 -12.61
N ASP A 374 -20.89 -7.50 -11.52
CA ASP A 374 -22.10 -7.24 -10.76
C ASP A 374 -22.08 -5.88 -10.09
N LYS A 375 -20.93 -5.50 -9.53
CA LYS A 375 -20.73 -4.21 -8.86
C LYS A 375 -20.36 -3.10 -9.84
N LYS A 376 -20.15 -3.40 -11.13
CA LYS A 376 -19.76 -2.48 -12.19
C LYS A 376 -18.53 -1.64 -11.82
N ILE A 377 -17.55 -2.28 -11.21
CA ILE A 377 -16.32 -1.65 -10.74
C ILE A 377 -15.11 -2.44 -11.26
N PRO A 378 -14.15 -1.82 -12.00
CA PRO A 378 -12.92 -2.47 -12.38
C PRO A 378 -12.04 -2.73 -11.15
N ILE A 379 -11.17 -3.75 -11.24
CA ILE A 379 -10.35 -4.21 -10.14
C ILE A 379 -8.87 -3.96 -10.42
N ILE A 380 -8.17 -3.49 -9.40
CA ILE A 380 -6.71 -3.51 -9.32
C ILE A 380 -6.34 -4.56 -8.26
N LEU A 381 -5.60 -5.59 -8.68
CA LEU A 381 -4.95 -6.52 -7.78
C LEU A 381 -3.73 -5.79 -7.20
N GLY A 382 -3.96 -5.03 -6.12
CA GLY A 382 -3.00 -4.07 -5.57
C GLY A 382 -1.73 -4.74 -5.04
N GLU A 383 -1.85 -6.02 -4.64
CA GLU A 383 -0.72 -6.83 -4.23
C GLU A 383 -0.94 -8.30 -4.64
N PHE A 384 0.13 -8.90 -5.12
CA PHE A 384 0.33 -10.35 -5.22
C PHE A 384 1.83 -10.60 -5.26
N GLY A 385 2.27 -11.73 -4.74
CA GLY A 385 3.70 -12.05 -4.72
C GLY A 385 3.96 -13.37 -4.04
N VAL A 386 5.18 -13.86 -4.16
CA VAL A 386 5.64 -15.07 -3.51
C VAL A 386 7.06 -14.90 -3.02
N THR A 387 7.28 -15.14 -1.73
CA THR A 387 8.61 -15.06 -1.11
C THR A 387 9.57 -16.09 -1.72
N ARG A 388 10.86 -15.80 -1.65
CA ARG A 388 11.89 -16.82 -1.94
C ARG A 388 12.01 -17.82 -0.79
N GLY A 389 11.57 -17.41 0.40
CA GLY A 389 11.76 -18.17 1.63
C GLY A 389 13.21 -18.24 2.08
N THR A 390 13.41 -18.79 3.27
CA THR A 390 14.71 -19.05 3.87
C THR A 390 14.84 -20.53 4.20
N ALA A 391 16.06 -21.05 4.26
CA ALA A 391 16.28 -22.46 4.63
C ALA A 391 15.65 -22.76 6.00
N PRO A 392 14.94 -23.88 6.18
CA PRO A 392 14.76 -24.98 5.22
C PRO A 392 13.60 -24.80 4.23
N TYR A 393 12.90 -23.66 4.22
CA TYR A 393 11.66 -23.43 3.48
C TYR A 393 11.85 -22.58 2.21
N VAL A 394 12.95 -22.80 1.50
CA VAL A 394 13.20 -22.14 0.20
C VAL A 394 12.17 -22.62 -0.83
N ARG A 395 11.46 -21.67 -1.46
CA ARG A 395 10.48 -21.98 -2.51
C ARG A 395 11.18 -22.40 -3.79
N GLU A 396 10.66 -23.43 -4.44
CA GLU A 396 11.17 -23.84 -5.75
C GLU A 396 10.94 -22.77 -6.81
N ALA A 397 12.00 -22.43 -7.56
CA ALA A 397 11.93 -21.39 -8.60
C ALA A 397 10.85 -21.70 -9.65
N ALA A 398 10.71 -22.94 -10.08
CA ALA A 398 9.69 -23.37 -11.03
C ALA A 398 8.26 -23.12 -10.51
N SER A 399 8.00 -23.42 -9.23
CA SER A 399 6.73 -23.19 -8.57
C SER A 399 6.42 -21.69 -8.42
N ARG A 400 7.44 -20.87 -8.11
CA ARG A 400 7.29 -19.40 -8.02
C ARG A 400 6.94 -18.80 -9.38
N ILE A 401 7.66 -19.19 -10.44
CA ILE A 401 7.37 -18.78 -11.82
C ILE A 401 5.96 -19.18 -12.22
N ALA A 402 5.58 -20.43 -11.96
CA ALA A 402 4.27 -20.95 -12.29
C ALA A 402 3.14 -20.16 -11.60
N TRP A 403 3.29 -19.88 -10.29
CA TRP A 403 2.31 -19.13 -9.51
C TRP A 403 2.18 -17.68 -10.01
N MET A 404 3.30 -16.94 -10.14
CA MET A 404 3.28 -15.57 -10.64
C MET A 404 2.66 -15.49 -12.05
N THR A 405 2.99 -16.44 -12.93
CA THR A 405 2.44 -16.51 -14.28
C THR A 405 0.93 -16.79 -14.24
N ALA A 406 0.48 -17.71 -13.39
CA ALA A 406 -0.94 -18.06 -13.27
C ALA A 406 -1.78 -16.87 -12.78
N VAL A 407 -1.33 -16.18 -11.73
CA VAL A 407 -1.99 -14.97 -11.20
C VAL A 407 -2.07 -13.88 -12.25
N ALA A 408 -0.96 -13.58 -12.92
CA ALA A 408 -0.90 -12.55 -13.94
C ALA A 408 -1.80 -12.88 -15.15
N LYS A 409 -1.85 -14.12 -15.61
CA LYS A 409 -2.75 -14.58 -16.68
C LYS A 409 -4.22 -14.52 -16.26
N ALA A 410 -4.56 -14.98 -15.06
CA ALA A 410 -5.92 -14.93 -14.54
C ALA A 410 -6.41 -13.49 -14.41
N SER A 411 -5.53 -12.56 -14.05
CA SER A 411 -5.80 -11.12 -14.02
C SER A 411 -6.06 -10.58 -15.43
N ALA A 412 -5.12 -10.80 -16.36
CA ALA A 412 -5.19 -10.27 -17.71
C ALA A 412 -6.46 -10.73 -18.46
N THR A 413 -6.84 -12.01 -18.34
CA THR A 413 -8.04 -12.57 -18.97
C THR A 413 -9.34 -11.92 -18.49
N ARG A 414 -9.34 -11.35 -17.30
CA ARG A 414 -10.52 -10.73 -16.68
C ARG A 414 -10.47 -9.20 -16.64
N GLY A 415 -9.47 -8.59 -17.27
CA GLY A 415 -9.28 -7.14 -17.23
C GLY A 415 -9.00 -6.60 -15.82
N ILE A 416 -8.27 -7.37 -15.01
CA ILE A 416 -7.78 -6.99 -13.68
C ILE A 416 -6.34 -6.52 -13.83
N VAL A 417 -5.99 -5.40 -13.21
CA VAL A 417 -4.62 -4.84 -13.23
C VAL A 417 -3.78 -5.51 -12.14
N PRO A 418 -2.75 -6.30 -12.47
CA PRO A 418 -1.90 -6.92 -11.45
C PRO A 418 -0.74 -6.00 -11.06
N VAL A 419 -0.55 -5.80 -9.75
CA VAL A 419 0.54 -5.01 -9.19
C VAL A 419 1.34 -5.88 -8.22
N LEU A 420 2.54 -6.30 -8.65
CA LEU A 420 3.42 -7.20 -7.90
C LEU A 420 3.85 -6.55 -6.58
N TRP A 421 3.73 -7.27 -5.46
CA TRP A 421 4.40 -6.88 -4.22
C TRP A 421 5.87 -7.27 -4.30
N ASP A 422 6.73 -6.25 -4.38
CA ASP A 422 8.18 -6.46 -4.40
C ASP A 422 8.88 -5.64 -3.32
N THR A 423 9.80 -6.28 -2.63
CA THR A 423 10.64 -5.69 -1.58
C THR A 423 12.13 -5.67 -1.97
N GLY A 424 12.42 -5.72 -3.28
CA GLY A 424 13.78 -5.78 -3.82
C GLY A 424 14.28 -7.19 -4.10
N SER A 425 13.43 -8.21 -3.94
CA SER A 425 13.80 -9.61 -4.22
C SER A 425 13.63 -9.99 -5.68
N GLU A 426 12.64 -9.40 -6.36
CA GLU A 426 12.33 -9.66 -7.76
C GLU A 426 12.75 -8.53 -8.69
N ILE A 427 12.81 -7.31 -8.18
CA ILE A 427 13.18 -6.13 -8.95
C ILE A 427 14.33 -5.41 -8.23
N SER A 428 15.46 -5.27 -8.91
CA SER A 428 16.63 -4.56 -8.41
C SER A 428 16.29 -3.10 -8.07
N ARG A 429 16.54 -2.70 -6.84
CA ARG A 429 16.32 -1.31 -6.36
C ARG A 429 17.34 -0.30 -6.92
N VAL A 430 18.34 -0.77 -7.66
CA VAL A 430 19.38 0.10 -8.27
C VAL A 430 18.92 0.58 -9.64
N ASP A 431 18.48 -0.33 -10.49
CA ASP A 431 18.24 -0.11 -11.91
C ASP A 431 16.91 -0.63 -12.44
N GLY A 432 16.06 -1.20 -11.57
CA GLY A 432 14.76 -1.74 -11.94
C GLY A 432 14.80 -3.06 -12.72
N ALA A 433 15.97 -3.71 -12.83
CA ALA A 433 16.10 -4.98 -13.53
C ALA A 433 15.35 -6.11 -12.84
N PHE A 434 14.68 -6.95 -13.64
CA PHE A 434 13.92 -8.09 -13.13
C PHE A 434 14.85 -9.26 -12.80
N SER A 435 14.50 -10.03 -11.76
CA SER A 435 15.07 -11.36 -11.57
C SER A 435 14.74 -12.25 -12.77
N ALA A 436 15.55 -13.28 -13.00
CA ALA A 436 15.29 -14.22 -14.09
C ALA A 436 13.89 -14.88 -13.98
N GLU A 437 13.43 -15.13 -12.76
CA GLU A 437 12.14 -15.73 -12.48
C GLU A 437 10.97 -14.77 -12.81
N LEU A 438 11.06 -13.52 -12.37
CA LEU A 438 10.07 -12.50 -12.72
C LEU A 438 10.06 -12.23 -14.23
N GLN A 439 11.23 -12.13 -14.86
CA GLN A 439 11.33 -11.93 -16.30
C GLN A 439 10.64 -13.05 -17.10
N GLN A 440 10.81 -14.29 -16.65
CA GLN A 440 10.15 -15.45 -17.28
C GLN A 440 8.63 -15.38 -17.10
N ALA A 441 8.14 -15.09 -15.89
CA ALA A 441 6.72 -14.95 -15.60
C ALA A 441 6.09 -13.77 -16.39
N PHE A 442 6.79 -12.63 -16.43
CA PHE A 442 6.35 -11.44 -17.17
C PHE A 442 6.24 -11.71 -18.68
N ASN A 443 7.27 -12.34 -19.29
CA ASN A 443 7.24 -12.68 -20.71
C ASN A 443 6.14 -13.68 -21.08
N ALA A 444 5.79 -14.59 -20.16
CA ALA A 444 4.74 -15.59 -20.37
C ALA A 444 3.32 -14.98 -20.32
N THR A 445 3.17 -13.77 -19.81
CA THR A 445 1.85 -13.20 -19.51
C THR A 445 1.29 -12.36 -20.66
N ARG A 446 2.13 -11.73 -21.47
CA ARG A 446 1.75 -10.83 -22.57
C ARG A 446 0.56 -9.94 -22.21
N PHE A 447 0.80 -8.93 -21.36
CA PHE A 447 -0.23 -7.91 -21.15
C PHE A 447 -0.51 -7.18 -22.46
N PRO A 448 -1.82 -7.00 -22.83
CA PRO A 448 -2.22 -6.40 -24.08
C PRO A 448 -1.80 -4.93 -24.17
#